data_3db07b74d7ca4fe0d025a724616321e4
#
_entry.id   3db07b74d7ca4fe0d025a724616321e4
#
_cell.length_a   1.000
_cell.length_b   1.000
_cell.length_c   1.000
_cell.angle_alpha   90.00
_cell.angle_beta   90.00
_cell.angle_gamma   90.00
#
_symmetry.space_group_name_H-M   'P 1'
#
loop_
_entity.id
_entity.type
_entity.pdbx_description
1 polymer ?
#
loop_
_entity_poly.entity_id
_entity_poly.type
_entity_poly.pdbx_seq_one_letter_code
_entity_poly.pdbx_strand_id
1 'polypeptide(L)'
;SFSVMAGYEDFINRWENMGGSRTNYTLDNFPYLSLGPADMQFNWGTAGHNSYRSIFGRLMYSYKERYMIQANVRSDASSRFADGYRWGTFPSVSAGWVISKEDWFDVNVIDFLKVRASIGQLGNERIGSEFPYAAALSFSNVLIPNTGGTVDVEQTAYQSTYAFKDITWETTTTYGVGLDMRMFDSRLSLTADWYYKKTEDMPLTIGFPSY
;
A
#
# COMPACT_ATOMS: atom_id res chain seq x y z
N SER A 1 27.21 0.61 21.82
CA SER A 1 26.19 1.67 21.69
C SER A 1 24.80 1.08 21.79
N PHE A 2 23.86 1.89 22.27
CA PHE A 2 22.46 1.54 22.38
C PHE A 2 21.63 2.74 21.93
N SER A 3 20.60 2.52 21.12
CA SER A 3 19.71 3.55 20.64
C SER A 3 18.27 3.06 20.65
N VAL A 4 17.35 3.91 21.09
CA VAL A 4 15.91 3.69 21.07
C VAL A 4 15.23 4.84 20.36
N MET A 5 14.26 4.55 19.54
CA MET A 5 13.41 5.51 18.87
C MET A 5 11.95 5.06 19.01
N ALA A 6 11.07 6.01 19.28
CA ALA A 6 9.63 5.82 19.17
C ALA A 6 9.04 6.97 18.36
N GLY A 7 7.99 6.70 17.61
CA GLY A 7 7.33 7.69 16.79
C GLY A 7 5.85 7.39 16.61
N TYR A 8 5.14 8.45 16.26
CA TYR A 8 3.74 8.47 15.92
C TYR A 8 3.55 9.25 14.62
N GLU A 9 2.68 8.76 13.77
CA GLU A 9 2.34 9.40 12.50
C GLU A 9 0.83 9.37 12.32
N ASP A 10 0.25 10.46 11.87
CA ASP A 10 -1.16 10.57 11.47
C ASP A 10 -1.22 11.24 10.10
N PHE A 11 -1.86 10.60 9.14
CA PHE A 11 -1.95 11.08 7.78
C PHE A 11 -3.41 11.09 7.33
N ILE A 12 -3.83 12.22 6.77
CA ILE A 12 -5.17 12.38 6.19
C ILE A 12 -4.97 12.94 4.78
N ASN A 13 -5.48 12.21 3.81
CA ASN A 13 -5.56 12.65 2.42
C ASN A 13 -7.02 12.88 2.05
N ARG A 14 -7.30 14.02 1.45
CA ARG A 14 -8.60 14.37 0.87
C ARG A 14 -8.39 14.86 -0.54
N TRP A 15 -9.23 14.41 -1.43
CA TRP A 15 -9.18 14.85 -2.80
C TRP A 15 -10.60 15.09 -3.34
N GLU A 16 -10.69 16.04 -4.22
CA GLU A 16 -11.90 16.37 -4.96
C GLU A 16 -11.53 16.50 -6.43
N ASN A 17 -12.41 16.05 -7.27
CA ASN A 17 -12.26 16.14 -8.71
C ASN A 17 -13.59 16.56 -9.30
N MET A 18 -13.56 17.56 -10.19
CA MET A 18 -14.72 18.03 -10.94
C MET A 18 -14.37 18.17 -12.40
N GLY A 19 -15.33 17.96 -13.26
CA GLY A 19 -15.16 18.15 -14.68
C GLY A 19 -16.45 18.53 -15.36
N GLY A 20 -16.29 19.08 -16.54
CA GLY A 20 -17.40 19.40 -17.42
C GLY A 20 -17.01 19.14 -18.87
N SER A 21 -17.99 18.75 -19.66
CA SER A 21 -17.83 18.62 -21.10
C SER A 21 -19.02 19.17 -21.84
N ARG A 22 -18.78 19.62 -23.06
CA ARG A 22 -19.82 19.95 -24.01
C ARG A 22 -19.48 19.32 -25.37
N THR A 23 -20.50 18.91 -26.07
CA THR A 23 -20.40 18.29 -27.40
C THR A 23 -21.18 19.11 -28.42
N ASN A 24 -21.09 18.78 -29.73
CA ASN A 24 -21.82 19.40 -30.83
C ASN A 24 -21.57 20.91 -30.95
N TYR A 25 -20.30 21.31 -30.92
CA TYR A 25 -19.92 22.70 -31.18
C TYR A 25 -20.26 23.10 -32.61
N THR A 26 -20.83 24.30 -32.77
CA THR A 26 -21.11 24.88 -34.10
C THR A 26 -19.84 25.40 -34.77
N LEU A 27 -18.81 25.73 -33.95
CA LEU A 27 -17.54 26.27 -34.42
C LEU A 27 -16.40 25.36 -33.94
N ASP A 28 -15.86 24.53 -34.84
CA ASP A 28 -14.82 23.56 -34.50
C ASP A 28 -13.48 24.17 -34.06
N ASN A 29 -13.22 25.42 -34.41
CA ASN A 29 -11.98 26.10 -34.07
C ASN A 29 -11.98 26.76 -32.69
N PHE A 30 -13.08 26.71 -31.95
CA PHE A 30 -13.23 27.35 -30.63
C PHE A 30 -13.80 26.40 -29.59
N PRO A 31 -13.03 25.40 -29.11
CA PRO A 31 -13.51 24.37 -28.22
C PRO A 31 -13.56 24.84 -26.74
N TYR A 32 -14.12 26.03 -26.51
CA TYR A 32 -14.32 26.55 -25.16
C TYR A 32 -15.66 26.10 -24.58
N LEU A 33 -15.67 25.59 -23.34
CA LEU A 33 -16.91 25.09 -22.71
C LEU A 33 -18.03 26.11 -22.67
N SER A 34 -17.72 27.40 -22.60
CA SER A 34 -18.72 28.48 -22.60
C SER A 34 -19.41 28.69 -23.94
N LEU A 35 -18.84 28.22 -25.05
CA LEU A 35 -19.37 28.40 -26.40
C LEU A 35 -20.13 27.18 -26.94
N GLY A 36 -20.11 26.07 -26.23
CA GLY A 36 -20.88 24.88 -26.59
C GLY A 36 -22.38 25.05 -26.29
N PRO A 37 -23.27 24.30 -26.97
CA PRO A 37 -24.72 24.30 -26.73
C PRO A 37 -25.07 23.98 -25.27
N ALA A 38 -26.07 24.68 -24.74
CA ALA A 38 -26.45 24.52 -23.32
C ALA A 38 -27.14 23.18 -23.04
N ASP A 39 -27.82 22.61 -24.01
CA ASP A 39 -28.51 21.33 -23.98
C ASP A 39 -27.57 20.11 -24.02
N MET A 40 -26.31 20.31 -24.42
CA MET A 40 -25.29 19.27 -24.54
C MET A 40 -24.17 19.46 -23.50
N GLN A 41 -24.53 19.91 -22.31
CA GLN A 41 -23.58 20.05 -21.23
C GLN A 41 -23.66 18.90 -20.26
N PHE A 42 -22.47 18.37 -19.90
CA PHE A 42 -22.32 17.37 -18.85
C PHE A 42 -21.36 17.91 -17.80
N ASN A 43 -21.69 17.70 -16.57
CA ASN A 43 -20.84 18.00 -15.44
C ASN A 43 -20.81 16.81 -14.47
N TRP A 44 -19.68 16.62 -13.83
CA TRP A 44 -19.49 15.56 -12.85
C TRP A 44 -18.55 16.03 -11.77
N GLY A 45 -18.72 15.46 -10.58
CA GLY A 45 -17.83 15.69 -9.46
C GLY A 45 -17.73 14.44 -8.62
N THR A 46 -16.55 14.23 -8.06
CA THR A 46 -16.30 13.13 -7.14
C THR A 46 -15.29 13.59 -6.08
N ALA A 47 -15.40 13.03 -4.90
CA ALA A 47 -14.50 13.29 -3.80
C ALA A 47 -14.18 11.99 -3.07
N GLY A 48 -13.03 11.96 -2.43
CA GLY A 48 -12.63 10.84 -1.61
C GLY A 48 -11.71 11.28 -0.49
N HIS A 49 -11.54 10.42 0.48
CA HIS A 49 -10.59 10.62 1.55
C HIS A 49 -10.09 9.27 2.05
N ASN A 50 -8.84 9.25 2.47
CA ASN A 50 -8.27 8.15 3.22
C ASN A 50 -7.38 8.69 4.34
N SER A 51 -7.22 7.91 5.37
CA SER A 51 -6.35 8.23 6.49
C SER A 51 -5.67 6.98 7.01
N TYR A 52 -4.46 7.15 7.50
CA TYR A 52 -3.81 6.13 8.28
C TYR A 52 -3.14 6.74 9.51
N ARG A 53 -2.97 5.91 10.52
CA ARG A 53 -2.33 6.24 11.78
C ARG A 53 -1.34 5.16 12.13
N SER A 54 -0.15 5.57 12.57
CA SER A 54 0.93 4.64 12.84
C SER A 54 1.60 4.93 14.17
N ILE A 55 1.96 3.87 14.87
CA ILE A 55 2.83 3.91 16.04
C ILE A 55 4.00 3.00 15.73
N PHE A 56 5.21 3.47 15.93
CA PHE A 56 6.39 2.67 15.62
C PHE A 56 7.50 2.86 16.65
N GLY A 57 8.30 1.82 16.78
CA GLY A 57 9.47 1.81 17.64
C GLY A 57 10.64 1.10 16.98
N ARG A 58 11.84 1.53 17.32
CA ARG A 58 13.11 0.91 16.91
C ARG A 58 14.05 0.82 18.09
N LEU A 59 14.71 -0.31 18.18
CA LEU A 59 15.79 -0.56 19.13
C LEU A 59 17.00 -1.02 18.34
N MET A 60 18.15 -0.39 18.60
CA MET A 60 19.43 -0.78 18.01
C MET A 60 20.44 -0.98 19.12
N TYR A 61 21.18 -2.06 19.03
CA TYR A 61 22.29 -2.38 19.94
C TYR A 61 23.50 -2.81 19.14
N SER A 62 24.66 -2.23 19.49
CA SER A 62 25.95 -2.63 18.93
C SER A 62 26.95 -2.85 20.07
N TYR A 63 27.51 -4.03 20.11
CA TYR A 63 28.54 -4.42 21.07
C TYR A 63 29.91 -4.53 20.37
N LYS A 64 30.88 -3.74 20.85
CA LYS A 64 32.25 -3.67 20.32
C LYS A 64 32.33 -3.52 18.80
N GLU A 65 31.29 -3.00 18.15
CA GLU A 65 31.15 -2.94 16.68
C GLU A 65 31.31 -4.33 15.99
N ARG A 66 31.24 -5.40 16.75
CA ARG A 66 31.30 -6.79 16.26
C ARG A 66 29.90 -7.36 16.09
N TYR A 67 29.03 -7.17 17.07
CA TYR A 67 27.67 -7.68 17.10
C TYR A 67 26.69 -6.53 17.03
N MET A 68 25.78 -6.59 16.07
CA MET A 68 24.74 -5.59 15.85
C MET A 68 23.40 -6.27 15.84
N ILE A 69 22.44 -5.73 16.58
CA ILE A 69 21.05 -6.19 16.57
C ILE A 69 20.16 -4.96 16.41
N GLN A 70 19.17 -5.08 15.55
CA GLN A 70 18.13 -4.07 15.38
C GLN A 70 16.77 -4.78 15.42
N ALA A 71 15.86 -4.24 16.20
CA ALA A 71 14.47 -4.65 16.24
C ALA A 71 13.59 -3.43 15.93
N ASN A 72 12.59 -3.61 15.07
CA ASN A 72 11.58 -2.59 14.79
C ASN A 72 10.20 -3.22 14.95
N VAL A 73 9.26 -2.40 15.37
CA VAL A 73 7.84 -2.72 15.32
C VAL A 73 7.10 -1.50 14.81
N ARG A 74 6.19 -1.74 13.87
CA ARG A 74 5.25 -0.72 13.37
C ARG A 74 3.84 -1.28 13.44
N SER A 75 2.95 -0.51 14.01
CA SER A 75 1.52 -0.83 14.05
C SER A 75 0.77 0.29 13.34
N ASP A 76 0.08 -0.07 12.28
CA ASP A 76 -0.59 0.84 11.37
C ASP A 76 -2.10 0.57 11.38
N ALA A 77 -2.90 1.65 11.41
CA ALA A 77 -4.34 1.58 11.25
C ALA A 77 -4.75 2.35 9.99
N SER A 78 -5.53 1.71 9.11
CA SER A 78 -6.02 2.31 7.88
C SER A 78 -7.53 2.46 7.89
N SER A 79 -8.02 3.60 7.37
CA SER A 79 -9.46 3.84 7.15
C SER A 79 -10.06 2.96 6.05
N ARG A 80 -9.23 2.28 5.26
CA ARG A 80 -9.67 1.38 4.19
C ARG A 80 -10.27 0.08 4.71
N PHE A 81 -10.01 -0.26 5.96
CA PHE A 81 -10.51 -1.47 6.59
C PHE A 81 -11.67 -1.17 7.55
N ALA A 82 -12.57 -2.14 7.70
CA ALA A 82 -13.68 -2.06 8.64
C ALA A 82 -13.20 -2.01 10.10
N ASP A 83 -14.07 -1.58 11.00
CA ASP A 83 -13.79 -1.65 12.44
C ASP A 83 -13.48 -3.09 12.85
N GLY A 84 -12.41 -3.25 13.64
CA GLY A 84 -11.87 -4.54 14.04
C GLY A 84 -10.78 -5.09 13.13
N TYR A 85 -10.64 -4.62 11.89
CA TYR A 85 -9.64 -5.05 10.91
C TYR A 85 -8.65 -3.95 10.53
N ARG A 86 -8.78 -2.74 11.10
CA ARG A 86 -7.96 -1.58 10.75
C ARG A 86 -6.50 -1.71 11.11
N TRP A 87 -6.19 -2.36 12.22
CA TRP A 87 -4.84 -2.42 12.76
C TRP A 87 -4.07 -3.61 12.22
N GLY A 88 -2.91 -3.33 11.62
CA GLY A 88 -1.88 -4.31 11.28
C GLY A 88 -0.60 -4.03 12.06
N THR A 89 0.09 -5.08 12.53
CA THR A 89 1.35 -4.94 13.26
C THR A 89 2.45 -5.71 12.54
N PHE A 90 3.53 -5.02 12.23
CA PHE A 90 4.60 -5.49 11.35
C PHE A 90 5.95 -5.41 12.08
N PRO A 91 6.37 -6.48 12.76
CA PRO A 91 7.66 -6.57 13.40
C PRO A 91 8.78 -6.87 12.41
N SER A 92 9.99 -6.44 12.72
CA SER A 92 11.19 -6.87 12.04
C SER A 92 12.39 -6.93 12.97
N VAL A 93 13.27 -7.90 12.73
CA VAL A 93 14.52 -8.07 13.48
C VAL A 93 15.63 -8.33 12.49
N SER A 94 16.78 -7.72 12.72
CA SER A 94 18.01 -8.01 11.99
C SER A 94 19.20 -8.12 12.92
N ALA A 95 20.13 -8.98 12.56
CA ALA A 95 21.39 -9.18 13.27
C ALA A 95 22.55 -9.12 12.27
N GLY A 96 23.67 -8.60 12.72
CA GLY A 96 24.92 -8.55 11.97
C GLY A 96 26.09 -8.92 12.87
N TRP A 97 27.00 -9.70 12.32
CA TRP A 97 28.24 -10.11 12.97
C TRP A 97 29.42 -9.80 12.07
N VAL A 98 30.33 -8.95 12.56
CA VAL A 98 31.59 -8.62 11.89
C VAL A 98 32.66 -9.62 12.34
N ILE A 99 32.79 -10.70 11.59
CA ILE A 99 33.69 -11.82 11.90
C ILE A 99 35.12 -11.34 11.85
N SER A 100 35.49 -10.46 10.92
CA SER A 100 36.86 -9.93 10.80
C SER A 100 37.35 -9.09 11.99
N LYS A 101 36.42 -8.72 12.93
CA LYS A 101 36.78 -8.02 14.18
C LYS A 101 37.02 -8.98 15.36
N GLU A 102 36.89 -10.28 15.14
CA GLU A 102 37.12 -11.26 16.20
C GLU A 102 38.63 -11.48 16.42
N ASP A 103 39.03 -11.68 17.66
CA ASP A 103 40.43 -11.80 18.03
C ASP A 103 41.10 -13.08 17.50
N TRP A 104 40.31 -14.06 17.09
CA TRP A 104 40.73 -15.33 16.50
C TRP A 104 40.81 -15.29 14.97
N PHE A 105 40.28 -14.22 14.33
CA PHE A 105 40.22 -14.09 12.88
C PHE A 105 41.52 -13.46 12.37
N ASP A 106 42.45 -14.29 11.90
CA ASP A 106 43.73 -13.86 11.34
C ASP A 106 43.87 -14.40 9.91
N VAL A 107 43.22 -13.72 8.97
CA VAL A 107 43.24 -14.08 7.54
C VAL A 107 43.70 -12.87 6.74
N ASN A 108 44.98 -12.82 6.40
CA ASN A 108 45.65 -11.67 5.74
C ASN A 108 45.02 -11.23 4.40
N VAL A 109 44.24 -12.11 3.75
CA VAL A 109 43.63 -11.83 2.45
C VAL A 109 42.24 -11.14 2.61
N ILE A 110 41.62 -11.26 3.78
CA ILE A 110 40.27 -10.76 4.04
C ILE A 110 40.36 -9.58 5.01
N ASP A 111 40.11 -8.36 4.50
CA ASP A 111 40.17 -7.13 5.29
C ASP A 111 38.88 -6.92 6.11
N PHE A 112 37.74 -7.39 5.57
CA PHE A 112 36.47 -7.26 6.20
C PHE A 112 35.56 -8.44 5.86
N LEU A 113 34.93 -9.02 6.87
CA LEU A 113 33.93 -10.07 6.72
C LEU A 113 32.78 -9.84 7.69
N LYS A 114 31.58 -9.68 7.14
CA LYS A 114 30.35 -9.50 7.90
C LYS A 114 29.25 -10.43 7.38
N VAL A 115 28.63 -11.14 8.31
CA VAL A 115 27.40 -11.91 8.04
C VAL A 115 26.22 -11.15 8.63
N ARG A 116 25.09 -11.17 7.93
CA ARG A 116 23.85 -10.55 8.38
C ARG A 116 22.66 -11.46 8.14
N ALA A 117 21.71 -11.40 9.04
CA ALA A 117 20.45 -12.11 8.91
C ALA A 117 19.29 -11.18 9.30
N SER A 118 18.15 -11.36 8.67
CA SER A 118 16.96 -10.56 8.96
C SER A 118 15.68 -11.35 8.73
N ILE A 119 14.67 -11.01 9.51
CA ILE A 119 13.30 -11.39 9.30
C ILE A 119 12.44 -10.15 9.51
N GLY A 120 11.46 -9.92 8.62
CA GLY A 120 10.57 -8.78 8.78
C GLY A 120 9.26 -8.98 8.05
N GLN A 121 8.24 -8.32 8.58
CA GLN A 121 6.92 -8.24 7.98
C GLN A 121 6.66 -6.84 7.45
N LEU A 122 5.97 -6.77 6.31
CA LEU A 122 5.51 -5.55 5.68
C LEU A 122 4.02 -5.70 5.35
N GLY A 123 3.23 -4.71 5.76
CA GLY A 123 1.81 -4.62 5.41
C GLY A 123 1.58 -3.81 4.14
N ASN A 124 0.59 -4.21 3.36
CA ASN A 124 0.09 -3.46 2.22
C ASN A 124 -1.42 -3.23 2.38
N GLU A 125 -1.84 -1.96 2.28
CA GLU A 125 -3.25 -1.55 2.38
C GLU A 125 -3.91 -1.30 1.02
N ARG A 126 -3.17 -1.44 -0.09
CA ARG A 126 -3.66 -1.12 -1.43
C ARG A 126 -4.54 -2.24 -1.98
N ILE A 127 -5.83 -2.17 -1.69
CA ILE A 127 -6.83 -3.17 -2.07
C ILE A 127 -7.73 -2.72 -3.24
N GLY A 128 -7.34 -1.66 -3.96
CA GLY A 128 -8.07 -1.17 -5.15
C GLY A 128 -9.31 -0.33 -4.87
N SER A 129 -9.82 -0.30 -3.63
CA SER A 129 -10.96 0.52 -3.20
C SER A 129 -10.63 1.26 -1.91
N GLU A 130 -11.24 2.43 -1.70
CA GLU A 130 -11.06 3.19 -0.47
C GLU A 130 -11.95 2.70 0.68
N PHE A 131 -13.11 2.11 0.35
CA PHE A 131 -14.09 1.63 1.33
C PHE A 131 -14.71 0.29 0.90
N PRO A 132 -13.93 -0.80 0.80
CA PRO A 132 -14.44 -2.09 0.31
C PRO A 132 -15.46 -2.74 1.24
N TYR A 133 -15.53 -2.30 2.48
CA TYR A 133 -16.49 -2.75 3.48
C TYR A 133 -17.85 -2.05 3.38
N ALA A 134 -17.97 -1.00 2.56
CA ALA A 134 -19.22 -0.28 2.34
C ALA A 134 -19.87 -0.75 1.03
N ALA A 135 -21.15 -1.06 1.08
CA ALA A 135 -21.91 -1.35 -0.12
C ALA A 135 -22.09 -0.08 -0.94
N ALA A 136 -21.58 -0.06 -2.17
CA ALA A 136 -21.80 1.05 -3.07
C ALA A 136 -23.19 0.94 -3.73
N LEU A 137 -23.93 2.04 -3.73
CA LEU A 137 -25.17 2.17 -4.49
C LEU A 137 -24.86 2.89 -5.81
N SER A 138 -25.28 2.28 -6.90
CA SER A 138 -25.27 2.90 -8.22
C SER A 138 -26.67 3.31 -8.62
N PHE A 139 -26.78 4.43 -9.29
CA PHE A 139 -28.04 4.93 -9.81
C PHE A 139 -28.10 4.71 -11.31
N SER A 140 -29.23 4.20 -11.79
CA SER A 140 -29.46 3.98 -13.23
C SER A 140 -30.91 4.32 -13.55
N ASN A 141 -31.13 4.71 -14.78
CA ASN A 141 -32.47 4.92 -15.30
C ASN A 141 -33.07 3.59 -15.77
N VAL A 142 -34.27 3.30 -15.32
CA VAL A 142 -35.05 2.14 -15.74
C VAL A 142 -36.24 2.61 -16.54
N LEU A 143 -36.53 1.90 -17.61
CA LEU A 143 -37.71 2.13 -18.44
C LEU A 143 -38.88 1.33 -17.88
N ILE A 144 -39.88 2.01 -17.36
CA ILE A 144 -41.08 1.39 -16.82
C ILE A 144 -42.24 1.53 -17.81
N PRO A 145 -42.77 0.41 -18.35
CA PRO A 145 -43.93 0.46 -19.24
C PRO A 145 -45.14 0.98 -18.49
N ASN A 146 -45.81 1.97 -19.07
CA ASN A 146 -47.05 2.56 -18.56
C ASN A 146 -48.30 1.92 -19.19
N THR A 147 -49.43 1.91 -18.51
CA THR A 147 -50.70 1.33 -18.98
C THR A 147 -51.22 1.95 -20.27
N GLY A 148 -50.70 3.08 -20.68
CA GLY A 148 -51.04 3.78 -21.95
C GLY A 148 -50.14 3.46 -23.14
N GLY A 149 -49.22 2.48 -23.06
CA GLY A 149 -48.26 2.15 -24.14
C GLY A 149 -47.09 3.12 -24.25
N THR A 150 -46.94 4.03 -23.27
CA THR A 150 -45.77 4.90 -23.12
C THR A 150 -44.78 4.28 -22.14
N VAL A 151 -43.54 4.77 -22.16
CA VAL A 151 -42.47 4.31 -21.27
C VAL A 151 -42.02 5.51 -20.45
N ASP A 152 -42.11 5.37 -19.14
CA ASP A 152 -41.57 6.35 -18.21
C ASP A 152 -40.11 6.00 -17.85
N VAL A 153 -39.28 7.03 -17.67
CA VAL A 153 -37.91 6.90 -17.26
C VAL A 153 -37.81 7.21 -15.78
N GLU A 154 -37.58 6.19 -14.99
CA GLU A 154 -37.45 6.34 -13.52
C GLU A 154 -36.03 6.05 -13.07
N GLN A 155 -35.55 6.87 -12.14
CA GLN A 155 -34.25 6.63 -11.53
C GLN A 155 -34.37 5.57 -10.44
N THR A 156 -33.59 4.50 -10.57
CA THR A 156 -33.48 3.42 -9.57
C THR A 156 -32.09 3.36 -8.97
N ALA A 157 -32.04 2.88 -7.73
CA ALA A 157 -30.79 2.59 -7.03
C ALA A 157 -30.63 1.08 -6.90
N TYR A 158 -29.45 0.59 -7.19
CA TYR A 158 -29.09 -0.82 -6.98
C TYR A 158 -27.72 -0.94 -6.37
N GLN A 159 -27.50 -2.02 -5.63
CA GLN A 159 -26.18 -2.33 -5.08
C GLN A 159 -25.28 -2.85 -6.18
N SER A 160 -24.24 -2.07 -6.53
CA SER A 160 -23.30 -2.41 -7.58
C SER A 160 -22.12 -3.25 -7.10
N THR A 161 -21.86 -3.25 -5.80
CA THR A 161 -20.67 -3.93 -5.23
C THR A 161 -21.05 -4.58 -3.90
N TYR A 162 -20.57 -5.79 -3.67
CA TYR A 162 -20.69 -6.46 -2.39
C TYR A 162 -19.73 -5.85 -1.37
N ALA A 163 -20.20 -5.68 -0.13
CA ALA A 163 -19.37 -5.23 0.98
C ALA A 163 -18.65 -6.42 1.61
N PHE A 164 -17.34 -6.32 1.73
CA PHE A 164 -16.49 -7.30 2.41
C PHE A 164 -15.94 -6.69 3.68
N LYS A 165 -16.43 -7.12 4.83
CA LYS A 165 -16.07 -6.54 6.13
C LYS A 165 -14.79 -7.13 6.73
N ASP A 166 -14.38 -8.30 6.26
CA ASP A 166 -13.26 -9.10 6.75
C ASP A 166 -11.95 -8.88 5.97
N ILE A 167 -11.93 -7.91 5.06
CA ILE A 167 -10.70 -7.53 4.37
C ILE A 167 -9.73 -6.92 5.38
N THR A 168 -8.51 -7.45 5.40
CA THR A 168 -7.41 -7.02 6.24
C THR A 168 -6.14 -6.73 5.44
N TRP A 169 -5.08 -6.39 6.12
CA TRP A 169 -3.77 -6.11 5.54
C TRP A 169 -3.20 -7.33 4.79
N GLU A 170 -2.79 -7.13 3.54
CA GLU A 170 -1.90 -8.07 2.89
C GLU A 170 -0.55 -8.03 3.59
N THR A 171 -0.02 -9.17 3.99
CA THR A 171 1.21 -9.27 4.77
C THR A 171 2.30 -10.01 3.99
N THR A 172 3.43 -9.35 3.78
CA THR A 172 4.62 -9.98 3.21
C THR A 172 5.67 -10.21 4.28
N THR A 173 6.01 -11.47 4.52
CA THR A 173 7.12 -11.88 5.38
C THR A 173 8.36 -12.14 4.53
N THR A 174 9.47 -11.50 4.89
CA THR A 174 10.76 -11.64 4.20
C THR A 174 11.80 -12.18 5.17
N TYR A 175 12.49 -13.23 4.76
CA TYR A 175 13.67 -13.79 5.40
C TYR A 175 14.87 -13.43 4.54
N GLY A 176 15.94 -12.95 5.14
CA GLY A 176 17.15 -12.58 4.42
C GLY A 176 18.41 -13.01 5.15
N VAL A 177 19.41 -13.47 4.39
CA VAL A 177 20.76 -13.72 4.84
C VAL A 177 21.72 -13.06 3.86
N GLY A 178 22.72 -12.35 4.37
CA GLY A 178 23.68 -11.65 3.54
C GLY A 178 25.11 -11.81 4.03
N LEU A 179 26.04 -11.71 3.13
CA LEU A 179 27.48 -11.72 3.34
C LEU A 179 28.09 -10.49 2.68
N ASP A 180 28.87 -9.74 3.44
CA ASP A 180 29.69 -8.63 2.94
C ASP A 180 31.15 -8.96 3.19
N MET A 181 31.98 -8.95 2.15
CA MET A 181 33.37 -9.28 2.24
C MET A 181 34.23 -8.28 1.43
N ARG A 182 35.36 -7.87 1.99
CA ARG A 182 36.41 -7.10 1.29
C ARG A 182 37.74 -7.83 1.41
N MET A 183 38.48 -7.85 0.32
CA MET A 183 39.74 -8.62 0.21
C MET A 183 40.81 -7.81 -0.55
N PHE A 184 42.07 -8.21 -0.38
CA PHE A 184 43.23 -7.67 -1.08
C PHE A 184 43.40 -6.16 -0.89
N ASP A 185 43.52 -5.68 0.35
CA ASP A 185 43.58 -4.25 0.70
C ASP A 185 42.39 -3.48 0.13
N SER A 186 41.19 -4.09 0.26
CA SER A 186 39.90 -3.52 -0.22
C SER A 186 39.80 -3.31 -1.74
N ARG A 187 40.66 -4.01 -2.52
CA ARG A 187 40.58 -3.96 -4.00
C ARG A 187 39.42 -4.78 -4.56
N LEU A 188 39.00 -5.80 -3.84
CA LEU A 188 37.85 -6.61 -4.20
C LEU A 188 36.76 -6.51 -3.10
N SER A 189 35.54 -6.14 -3.49
CA SER A 189 34.39 -6.15 -2.63
C SER A 189 33.33 -7.10 -3.18
N LEU A 190 32.86 -8.02 -2.33
CA LEU A 190 31.81 -8.98 -2.63
C LEU A 190 30.65 -8.79 -1.66
N THR A 191 29.44 -8.65 -2.20
CA THR A 191 28.19 -8.69 -1.43
C THR A 191 27.30 -9.76 -2.04
N ALA A 192 26.83 -10.67 -1.22
CA ALA A 192 25.91 -11.72 -1.62
C ALA A 192 24.69 -11.72 -0.69
N ASP A 193 23.50 -11.74 -1.29
CA ASP A 193 22.24 -11.75 -0.59
C ASP A 193 21.37 -12.91 -1.06
N TRP A 194 20.83 -13.65 -0.11
CA TRP A 194 19.76 -14.61 -0.31
C TRP A 194 18.53 -14.15 0.46
N TYR A 195 17.36 -14.22 -0.17
CA TYR A 195 16.10 -13.91 0.49
C TYR A 195 14.98 -14.85 0.05
N TYR A 196 14.02 -15.03 0.95
CA TYR A 196 12.76 -15.71 0.70
C TYR A 196 11.61 -14.81 1.13
N LYS A 197 10.62 -14.62 0.25
CA LYS A 197 9.42 -13.83 0.51
C LYS A 197 8.19 -14.70 0.44
N LYS A 198 7.28 -14.51 1.40
CA LYS A 198 5.94 -15.11 1.43
C LYS A 198 4.92 -14.00 1.63
N THR A 199 3.95 -13.91 0.72
CA THR A 199 2.82 -12.97 0.85
C THR A 199 1.56 -13.74 1.18
N GLU A 200 0.82 -13.27 2.15
CA GLU A 200 -0.43 -13.84 2.68
C GLU A 200 -1.53 -12.78 2.67
N ASP A 201 -2.80 -13.22 2.72
CA ASP A 201 -3.99 -12.38 2.77
C ASP A 201 -4.12 -11.43 1.56
N MET A 202 -3.70 -11.90 0.36
CA MET A 202 -3.85 -11.14 -0.87
C MET A 202 -5.33 -11.05 -1.27
N PRO A 203 -5.90 -9.83 -1.42
CA PRO A 203 -7.25 -9.67 -1.91
C PRO A 203 -7.32 -10.05 -3.40
N LEU A 204 -8.24 -10.94 -3.75
CA LEU A 204 -8.49 -11.35 -5.12
C LEU A 204 -9.85 -10.82 -5.57
N THR A 205 -9.88 -10.14 -6.71
CA THR A 205 -11.14 -9.76 -7.36
C THR A 205 -11.60 -10.90 -8.27
N ILE A 206 -12.70 -11.53 -7.91
CA ILE A 206 -13.32 -12.58 -8.73
C ILE A 206 -14.47 -11.94 -9.51
N GLY A 207 -14.39 -11.94 -10.84
CA GLY A 207 -15.51 -11.55 -11.70
C GLY A 207 -16.53 -12.67 -11.76
N PHE A 208 -17.75 -12.41 -11.33
CA PHE A 208 -18.86 -13.35 -11.56
C PHE A 208 -19.47 -13.08 -12.94
N PRO A 209 -19.74 -14.13 -13.74
CA PRO A 209 -20.48 -13.94 -14.97
C PRO A 209 -21.88 -13.41 -14.65
N SER A 210 -22.25 -12.31 -15.28
CA SER A 210 -23.63 -11.84 -15.26
C SER A 210 -24.44 -12.67 -16.27
N TYR A 211 -25.37 -13.46 -15.81
CA TYR A 211 -26.34 -14.16 -16.66
C TYR A 211 -27.58 -13.30 -16.83
#